data_c7f457f8c1d60e241a87825a6d2af893
#
_entry.id   c7f457f8c1d60e241a87825a6d2af893
#
_cell.length_a   1.000
_cell.length_b   1.000
_cell.length_c   1.000
_cell.angle_alpha   90.00
_cell.angle_beta   90.00
_cell.angle_gamma   90.00
#
_symmetry.space_group_name_H-M   'P 1'
#
loop_
_entity.id
_entity.type
_entity.pdbx_description
1 polymer ?
#
loop_
_entity_poly.entity_id
_entity_poly.type
_entity_poly.pdbx_seq_one_letter_code
_entity_poly.pdbx_strand_id
1 'polypeptide(L)'
;ISLEDFTKALAEGKVDMLNLILKGDVSGAVEALEDSLLKIDVGDEVDLRIIHRGVGAITENDINLATVDNAIVIGFNVRPEAKARDLADREGVDVRYYSVIYQAIDDIENSLKGMLKPEFEEVSTGTAEIREVFRSSKFGNIAGSIVRSGVITRNSSARVTRDGVVI
;
A
#
# COMPACT_ATOMS: atom_id res chain seq x y z
N ILE A 1 0.50 -24.34 8.28
CA ILE A 1 0.11 -23.96 6.90
C ILE A 1 0.65 -25.02 5.97
N SER A 2 -0.23 -25.66 5.21
CA SER A 2 0.20 -26.66 4.23
C SER A 2 0.79 -25.99 3.00
N LEU A 3 1.57 -26.72 2.23
CA LEU A 3 2.12 -26.25 0.97
C LEU A 3 1.00 -25.90 -0.02
N GLU A 4 -0.13 -26.57 0.06
CA GLU A 4 -1.31 -26.32 -0.74
C GLU A 4 -1.96 -24.98 -0.39
N ASP A 5 -2.06 -24.65 0.91
CA ASP A 5 -2.58 -23.36 1.37
C ASP A 5 -1.68 -22.20 0.94
N PHE A 6 -0.37 -22.40 0.99
CA PHE A 6 0.60 -21.42 0.53
C PHE A 6 0.50 -21.18 -0.99
N THR A 7 0.41 -22.26 -1.77
CA THR A 7 0.24 -22.16 -3.23
C THR A 7 -1.08 -21.48 -3.60
N LYS A 8 -2.14 -21.78 -2.86
CA LYS A 8 -3.45 -21.20 -3.05
C LYS A 8 -3.46 -19.70 -2.73
N ALA A 9 -2.80 -19.31 -1.64
CA ALA A 9 -2.63 -17.89 -1.28
C ALA A 9 -1.83 -17.12 -2.34
N LEU A 10 -0.84 -17.75 -2.95
CA LEU A 10 -0.08 -17.17 -4.06
C LEU A 10 -0.90 -17.05 -5.34
N ALA A 11 -1.81 -17.98 -5.61
CA ALA A 11 -2.64 -18.01 -6.81
C ALA A 11 -3.84 -17.05 -6.74
N GLU A 12 -4.40 -16.83 -5.54
CA GLU A 12 -5.57 -15.97 -5.32
C GLU A 12 -5.24 -14.47 -5.23
N GLY A 13 -4.00 -14.10 -5.39
CA GLY A 13 -3.54 -12.73 -5.18
C GLY A 13 -3.05 -12.54 -3.75
N LYS A 14 -1.85 -12.05 -3.64
CA LYS A 14 -1.14 -11.94 -2.36
C LYS A 14 -1.86 -10.99 -1.41
N VAL A 15 -2.12 -11.48 -0.20
CA VAL A 15 -2.36 -10.60 0.94
C VAL A 15 -1.03 -9.91 1.26
N ASP A 16 -0.97 -8.61 1.09
CA ASP A 16 0.19 -7.83 1.49
C ASP A 16 0.25 -7.77 3.02
N MET A 17 1.38 -8.14 3.59
CA MET A 17 1.58 -8.13 5.04
C MET A 17 2.49 -6.98 5.44
N LEU A 18 2.06 -6.23 6.44
CA LEU A 18 2.91 -5.27 7.12
C LEU A 18 3.48 -5.91 8.38
N ASN A 19 4.77 -6.18 8.38
CA ASN A 19 5.47 -6.75 9.52
C ASN A 19 6.01 -5.65 10.41
N LEU A 20 5.82 -5.77 11.72
CA LEU A 20 6.22 -4.79 12.71
C LEU A 20 7.07 -5.41 13.81
N ILE A 21 8.04 -4.64 14.28
CA ILE A 21 8.80 -4.90 15.50
C ILE A 21 8.50 -3.77 16.47
N LEU A 22 8.00 -4.12 17.67
CA LEU A 22 7.64 -3.14 18.69
C LEU A 22 8.64 -3.12 19.81
N LYS A 23 9.13 -1.94 20.15
CA LYS A 23 9.99 -1.71 21.32
C LYS A 23 9.43 -0.55 22.13
N GLY A 24 9.38 -0.69 23.42
CA GLY A 24 8.88 0.35 24.32
C GLY A 24 9.72 0.46 25.59
N ASP A 25 9.53 1.55 26.31
CA ASP A 25 10.20 1.80 27.59
C ASP A 25 9.64 0.92 28.73
N VAL A 26 8.37 0.55 28.63
CA VAL A 26 7.70 -0.34 29.59
C VAL A 26 6.83 -1.36 28.86
N SER A 27 6.66 -2.55 29.45
CA SER A 27 5.91 -3.64 28.87
C SER A 27 4.43 -3.31 28.65
N GLY A 28 3.82 -2.59 29.57
CA GLY A 28 2.42 -2.19 29.45
C GLY A 28 2.15 -1.30 28.24
N ALA A 29 3.06 -0.40 27.90
CA ALA A 29 2.94 0.44 26.72
C ALA A 29 3.05 -0.39 25.43
N VAL A 30 3.97 -1.35 25.38
CA VAL A 30 4.14 -2.24 24.23
C VAL A 30 2.90 -3.11 24.03
N GLU A 31 2.36 -3.67 25.09
CA GLU A 31 1.14 -4.50 25.02
C GLU A 31 -0.07 -3.67 24.58
N ALA A 32 -0.24 -2.46 25.12
CA ALA A 32 -1.33 -1.57 24.72
C ALA A 32 -1.23 -1.18 23.24
N LEU A 33 -0.03 -0.90 22.77
CA LEU A 33 0.22 -0.58 21.37
C LEU A 33 -0.08 -1.78 20.46
N GLU A 34 0.37 -2.97 20.82
CA GLU A 34 0.08 -4.21 20.10
C GLU A 34 -1.42 -4.46 19.98
N ASP A 35 -2.14 -4.41 21.10
CA ASP A 35 -3.60 -4.61 21.12
C ASP A 35 -4.33 -3.59 20.25
N SER A 36 -3.91 -2.34 20.29
CA SER A 36 -4.51 -1.28 19.47
C SER A 36 -4.23 -1.48 17.99
N LEU A 37 -3.02 -1.89 17.62
CA LEU A 37 -2.65 -2.14 16.23
C LEU A 37 -3.38 -3.35 15.66
N LEU A 38 -3.56 -4.40 16.43
CA LEU A 38 -4.27 -5.62 15.98
C LEU A 38 -5.77 -5.39 15.78
N LYS A 39 -6.33 -4.33 16.34
CA LYS A 39 -7.73 -3.92 16.15
C LYS A 39 -7.98 -3.11 14.89
N ILE A 40 -6.93 -2.68 14.21
CA ILE A 40 -7.07 -1.93 12.96
C ILE A 40 -7.65 -2.86 11.88
N ASP A 41 -8.78 -2.46 11.35
CA ASP A 41 -9.43 -3.16 10.23
C ASP A 41 -9.21 -2.37 8.94
N VAL A 42 -8.48 -2.96 8.02
CA VAL A 42 -8.18 -2.35 6.71
C VAL A 42 -8.67 -3.23 5.55
N GLY A 43 -9.49 -4.23 5.84
CA GLY A 43 -10.01 -5.17 4.85
C GLY A 43 -9.16 -6.44 4.72
N ASP A 44 -9.52 -7.27 3.74
CA ASP A 44 -8.91 -8.59 3.55
C ASP A 44 -7.64 -8.58 2.69
N GLU A 45 -7.33 -7.46 2.06
CA GLU A 45 -6.20 -7.35 1.12
C GLU A 45 -4.86 -7.06 1.80
N VAL A 46 -4.89 -6.54 3.02
CA VAL A 46 -3.70 -6.19 3.80
C VAL A 46 -3.84 -6.76 5.20
N ASP A 47 -2.76 -7.30 5.72
CA ASP A 47 -2.70 -7.84 7.07
C ASP A 47 -1.54 -7.23 7.85
N LEU A 48 -1.70 -7.16 9.17
CA LEU A 48 -0.70 -6.65 10.09
C LEU A 48 -0.15 -7.80 10.93
N ARG A 49 1.16 -7.95 10.95
CA ARG A 49 1.82 -8.96 11.74
C ARG A 49 2.89 -8.35 12.65
N ILE A 50 2.83 -8.67 13.92
CA ILE A 50 3.86 -8.29 14.87
C ILE A 50 4.80 -9.47 15.06
N ILE A 51 6.01 -9.37 14.53
CA ILE A 51 6.97 -10.47 14.52
C ILE A 51 7.83 -10.53 15.79
N HIS A 52 8.01 -9.38 16.44
CA HIS A 52 8.74 -9.28 17.69
C HIS A 52 8.28 -8.08 18.50
N ARG A 53 8.31 -8.23 19.81
CA ARG A 53 8.06 -7.15 20.79
C ARG A 53 9.02 -7.28 21.96
N GLY A 54 9.39 -6.16 22.55
CA GLY A 54 10.28 -6.14 23.68
C GLY A 54 10.34 -4.80 24.37
N VAL A 55 11.03 -4.77 25.49
CA VAL A 55 11.22 -3.58 26.32
C VAL A 55 12.69 -3.16 26.23
N GLY A 56 12.92 -1.85 26.21
CA GLY A 56 14.25 -1.27 26.14
C GLY A 56 14.60 -0.68 24.78
N ALA A 57 15.85 -0.29 24.63
CA ALA A 57 16.33 0.31 23.38
C ALA A 57 16.26 -0.65 22.20
N ILE A 58 16.14 -0.09 21.00
CA ILE A 58 16.22 -0.85 19.76
C ILE A 58 17.65 -1.33 19.56
N THR A 59 17.83 -2.64 19.40
CA THR A 59 19.15 -3.28 19.29
C THR A 59 19.46 -3.69 17.85
N GLU A 60 20.73 -4.05 17.59
CA GLU A 60 21.13 -4.60 16.30
C GLU A 60 20.33 -5.85 15.91
N ASN A 61 19.99 -6.70 16.87
CA ASN A 61 19.16 -7.88 16.63
C ASN A 61 17.78 -7.51 16.12
N ASP A 62 17.17 -6.46 16.65
CA ASP A 62 15.88 -5.96 16.17
C ASP A 62 15.98 -5.49 14.72
N ILE A 63 17.04 -4.81 14.37
CA ILE A 63 17.30 -4.35 13.00
C ILE A 63 17.54 -5.53 12.05
N ASN A 64 18.29 -6.55 12.49
CA ASN A 64 18.51 -7.75 11.70
C ASN A 64 17.21 -8.51 11.42
N LEU A 65 16.33 -8.64 12.41
CA LEU A 65 15.01 -9.23 12.23
C LEU A 65 14.17 -8.42 11.22
N ALA A 66 14.22 -7.10 11.31
CA ALA A 66 13.51 -6.23 10.38
C ALA A 66 14.02 -6.39 8.93
N THR A 67 15.31 -6.59 8.76
CA THR A 67 15.91 -6.82 7.43
C THR A 67 15.43 -8.14 6.83
N VAL A 68 15.42 -9.21 7.61
CA VAL A 68 15.02 -10.55 7.14
C VAL A 68 13.54 -10.59 6.75
N ASP A 69 12.68 -10.02 7.57
CA ASP A 69 11.22 -10.08 7.37
C ASP A 69 10.66 -8.83 6.69
N ASN A 70 11.51 -7.91 6.28
CA ASN A 70 11.12 -6.62 5.70
C ASN A 70 10.12 -5.87 6.59
N ALA A 71 10.47 -5.72 7.87
CA ALA A 71 9.62 -5.14 8.89
C ALA A 71 9.96 -3.67 9.17
N ILE A 72 8.99 -2.95 9.72
CA ILE A 72 9.18 -1.60 10.25
C ILE A 72 9.40 -1.72 11.76
N VAL A 73 10.42 -1.04 12.29
CA VAL A 73 10.70 -0.99 13.71
C VAL A 73 10.02 0.23 14.33
N ILE A 74 9.21 0.00 15.35
CA ILE A 74 8.51 1.07 16.08
C ILE A 74 9.07 1.17 17.50
N GLY A 75 9.62 2.33 17.81
CA GLY A 75 10.11 2.66 19.15
C GLY A 75 9.14 3.59 19.87
N PHE A 76 8.53 3.11 20.95
CA PHE A 76 7.65 3.91 21.79
C PHE A 76 8.40 4.40 23.04
N ASN A 77 8.72 5.69 23.07
CA ASN A 77 9.56 6.35 24.09
C ASN A 77 10.97 5.73 24.22
N VAL A 78 11.46 5.08 23.19
CA VAL A 78 12.81 4.50 23.17
C VAL A 78 13.55 4.91 21.90
N ARG A 79 14.86 4.85 21.94
CA ARG A 79 15.72 5.15 20.82
C ARG A 79 16.62 3.97 20.49
N PRO A 80 17.15 3.87 19.28
CA PRO A 80 18.10 2.81 18.95
C PRO A 80 19.44 3.06 19.62
N GLU A 81 20.14 1.97 19.91
CA GLU A 81 21.57 2.05 20.21
C GLU A 81 22.33 2.59 19.00
N ALA A 82 23.49 3.21 19.21
CA ALA A 82 24.27 3.81 18.13
C ALA A 82 24.55 2.82 16.99
N LYS A 83 24.93 1.59 17.33
CA LYS A 83 25.19 0.53 16.36
C LYS A 83 23.94 0.09 15.61
N ALA A 84 22.81 0.03 16.31
CA ALA A 84 21.52 -0.31 15.70
C ALA A 84 21.08 0.75 14.71
N ARG A 85 21.25 2.02 15.04
CA ARG A 85 20.96 3.15 14.15
C ARG A 85 21.80 3.10 12.88
N ASP A 86 23.11 2.88 13.01
CA ASP A 86 24.02 2.77 11.87
C ASP A 86 23.65 1.59 10.97
N LEU A 87 23.30 0.46 11.57
CA LEU A 87 22.86 -0.72 10.85
C LEU A 87 21.53 -0.47 10.10
N ALA A 88 20.58 0.19 10.73
CA ALA A 88 19.31 0.54 10.10
C ALA A 88 19.50 1.44 8.89
N ASP A 89 20.35 2.45 8.98
CA ASP A 89 20.68 3.33 7.86
C ASP A 89 21.35 2.56 6.72
N ARG A 90 22.27 1.66 7.05
CA ARG A 90 22.98 0.86 6.06
C ARG A 90 22.10 -0.14 5.34
N GLU A 91 21.20 -0.81 6.08
CA GLU A 91 20.31 -1.84 5.55
C GLU A 91 19.00 -1.27 5.00
N GLY A 92 18.75 0.04 5.16
CA GLY A 92 17.53 0.68 4.71
C GLY A 92 16.28 0.28 5.51
N VAL A 93 16.45 -0.07 6.78
CA VAL A 93 15.35 -0.41 7.68
C VAL A 93 14.65 0.87 8.14
N ASP A 94 13.33 0.91 8.01
CA ASP A 94 12.50 2.01 8.49
C ASP A 94 12.30 1.89 10.00
N VAL A 95 12.76 2.88 10.74
CA VAL A 95 12.62 2.96 12.19
C VAL A 95 11.83 4.22 12.52
N ARG A 96 10.72 4.04 13.20
CA ARG A 96 9.81 5.14 13.58
C ARG A 96 9.72 5.28 15.08
N TYR A 97 9.69 6.53 15.56
CA TYR A 97 9.65 6.85 16.97
C TYR A 97 8.33 7.53 17.31
N TYR A 98 7.75 7.11 18.42
CA TYR A 98 6.49 7.70 18.92
C TYR A 98 6.55 7.89 20.43
N SER A 99 5.87 8.92 20.91
CA SER A 99 5.63 9.16 22.34
C SER A 99 4.14 9.15 22.68
N VAL A 100 3.28 9.12 21.67
CA VAL A 100 1.82 9.07 21.82
C VAL A 100 1.28 7.89 21.03
N ILE A 101 0.49 7.05 21.67
CA ILE A 101 -0.08 5.83 21.06
C ILE A 101 -0.92 6.16 19.83
N TYR A 102 -1.73 7.21 19.86
CA TYR A 102 -2.58 7.60 18.73
C TYR A 102 -1.79 7.92 17.47
N GLN A 103 -0.64 8.55 17.59
CA GLN A 103 0.22 8.84 16.43
C GLN A 103 0.74 7.58 15.79
N ALA A 104 1.17 6.62 16.61
CA ALA A 104 1.64 5.32 16.11
C ALA A 104 0.52 4.57 15.38
N ILE A 105 -0.67 4.53 15.94
CA ILE A 105 -1.84 3.87 15.36
C ILE A 105 -2.21 4.53 14.03
N ASP A 106 -2.31 5.85 13.98
CA ASP A 106 -2.67 6.60 12.78
C ASP A 106 -1.66 6.38 11.65
N ASP A 107 -0.37 6.43 11.95
CA ASP A 107 0.68 6.23 10.97
C ASP A 107 0.68 4.81 10.40
N ILE A 108 0.48 3.81 11.25
CA ILE A 108 0.38 2.41 10.82
C ILE A 108 -0.89 2.18 10.01
N GLU A 109 -2.01 2.71 10.43
CA GLU A 109 -3.26 2.63 9.69
C GLU A 109 -3.13 3.26 8.30
N ASN A 110 -2.52 4.43 8.21
CA ASN A 110 -2.25 5.09 6.93
C ASN A 110 -1.28 4.28 6.05
N SER A 111 -0.28 3.66 6.65
CA SER A 111 0.64 2.76 5.92
C SER A 111 -0.08 1.55 5.37
N LEU A 112 -0.99 0.94 6.14
CA LEU A 112 -1.81 -0.18 5.69
C LEU A 112 -2.75 0.23 4.55
N LYS A 113 -3.39 1.37 4.67
CA LYS A 113 -4.24 1.92 3.58
C LYS A 113 -3.45 2.21 2.32
N GLY A 114 -2.21 2.69 2.47
CA GLY A 114 -1.30 2.94 1.35
C GLY A 114 -0.84 1.67 0.63
N MET A 115 -0.91 0.51 1.28
CA MET A 115 -0.60 -0.79 0.67
C MET A 115 -1.76 -1.34 -0.16
N LEU A 116 -2.98 -0.83 0.03
CA LEU A 116 -4.13 -1.22 -0.79
C LEU A 116 -3.89 -0.77 -2.23
N LYS A 117 -4.12 -1.69 -3.16
CA LYS A 117 -4.02 -1.36 -4.58
C LYS A 117 -5.19 -0.47 -4.96
N PRO A 118 -4.95 0.65 -5.67
CA PRO A 118 -6.05 1.48 -6.15
C PRO A 118 -6.91 0.69 -7.14
N GLU A 119 -8.21 0.67 -6.90
CA GLU A 119 -9.19 0.13 -7.84
C GLU A 119 -9.68 1.26 -8.72
N PHE A 120 -9.58 1.05 -10.03
CA PHE A 120 -10.08 2.00 -11.02
C PHE A 120 -11.40 1.50 -11.57
N GLU A 121 -12.42 2.32 -11.47
CA GLU A 121 -13.72 2.07 -12.08
C GLU A 121 -13.87 2.95 -13.32
N GLU A 122 -14.29 2.33 -14.43
CA GLU A 122 -14.61 3.10 -15.62
C GLU A 122 -15.94 3.80 -15.44
N VAL A 123 -15.89 5.12 -15.45
CA VAL A 123 -17.09 5.95 -15.42
C VAL A 123 -17.24 6.62 -16.77
N SER A 124 -18.38 6.38 -17.44
CA SER A 124 -18.67 7.05 -18.70
C SER A 124 -19.00 8.52 -18.42
N THR A 125 -18.14 9.42 -18.91
CA THR A 125 -18.35 10.86 -18.81
C THR A 125 -19.04 11.45 -20.02
N GLY A 126 -19.02 10.72 -21.14
CA GLY A 126 -19.67 11.14 -22.37
C GLY A 126 -19.52 10.15 -23.49
N THR A 127 -20.31 10.30 -24.51
CA THR A 127 -20.24 9.51 -25.74
C THR A 127 -20.15 10.41 -26.96
N ALA A 128 -19.40 9.94 -27.97
CA ALA A 128 -19.29 10.63 -29.25
C ALA A 128 -19.49 9.63 -30.39
N GLU A 129 -20.12 10.09 -31.46
CA GLU A 129 -20.31 9.32 -32.68
C GLU A 129 -19.36 9.79 -33.75
N ILE A 130 -18.64 8.87 -34.40
CA ILE A 130 -17.77 9.18 -35.52
C ILE A 130 -18.64 9.37 -36.76
N ARG A 131 -18.62 10.57 -37.33
CA ARG A 131 -19.39 10.95 -38.52
C ARG A 131 -18.57 10.89 -39.79
N GLU A 132 -17.32 11.28 -39.72
CA GLU A 132 -16.42 11.38 -40.85
C GLU A 132 -15.01 11.02 -40.44
N VAL A 133 -14.26 10.43 -41.37
CA VAL A 133 -12.85 10.15 -41.17
C VAL A 133 -12.04 10.98 -42.15
N PHE A 134 -11.16 11.81 -41.63
CA PHE A 134 -10.27 12.64 -42.44
C PHE A 134 -8.87 12.05 -42.45
N ARG A 135 -8.19 12.22 -43.55
CA ARG A 135 -6.80 11.80 -43.66
C ARG A 135 -5.88 13.01 -43.58
N SER A 136 -4.95 12.98 -42.63
CA SER A 136 -3.95 14.03 -42.45
C SER A 136 -2.55 13.46 -42.74
N SER A 137 -1.73 14.19 -43.48
CA SER A 137 -0.34 13.83 -43.72
C SER A 137 0.51 13.87 -42.47
N LYS A 138 0.09 14.62 -41.44
CA LYS A 138 0.81 14.80 -40.20
C LYS A 138 0.35 13.82 -39.09
N PHE A 139 -0.93 13.51 -39.02
CA PHE A 139 -1.52 12.72 -37.93
C PHE A 139 -2.18 11.42 -38.39
N GLY A 140 -2.16 11.10 -39.68
CA GLY A 140 -2.83 9.93 -40.23
C GLY A 140 -4.34 10.14 -40.31
N ASN A 141 -5.11 9.13 -39.96
CA ASN A 141 -6.56 9.22 -39.98
C ASN A 141 -7.09 9.98 -38.75
N ILE A 142 -7.95 10.96 -39.00
CA ILE A 142 -8.61 11.77 -37.97
C ILE A 142 -10.11 11.48 -38.02
N ALA A 143 -10.69 11.10 -36.88
CA ALA A 143 -12.13 10.88 -36.74
C ALA A 143 -12.84 12.19 -36.38
N GLY A 144 -13.66 12.69 -37.30
CA GLY A 144 -14.59 13.77 -37.01
C GLY A 144 -15.79 13.25 -36.24
N SER A 145 -15.92 13.63 -34.99
CA SER A 145 -16.90 13.08 -34.06
C SER A 145 -17.84 14.13 -33.52
N ILE A 146 -19.09 13.73 -33.26
CA ILE A 146 -20.09 14.57 -32.61
C ILE A 146 -20.37 14.00 -31.23
N VAL A 147 -20.27 14.85 -30.19
CA VAL A 147 -20.64 14.46 -28.83
C VAL A 147 -22.13 14.27 -28.73
N ARG A 148 -22.56 13.05 -28.37
CA ARG A 148 -23.99 12.72 -28.25
C ARG A 148 -24.52 12.88 -26.84
N SER A 149 -23.70 12.61 -25.83
CA SER A 149 -24.08 12.77 -24.42
C SER A 149 -22.86 13.09 -23.58
N GLY A 150 -23.08 13.76 -22.46
CA GLY A 150 -22.06 14.08 -21.48
C GLY A 150 -21.01 15.08 -21.96
N VAL A 151 -19.84 14.99 -21.35
CA VAL A 151 -18.72 15.88 -21.62
C VAL A 151 -17.50 15.05 -21.99
N ILE A 152 -16.79 15.44 -23.04
CA ILE A 152 -15.52 14.84 -23.43
C ILE A 152 -14.42 15.85 -23.23
N THR A 153 -13.42 15.51 -22.44
CA THR A 153 -12.28 16.36 -22.15
C THR A 153 -11.07 15.95 -23.00
N ARG A 154 -10.18 16.89 -23.20
CA ARG A 154 -8.92 16.62 -23.90
C ARG A 154 -8.08 15.63 -23.07
N ASN A 155 -7.39 14.73 -23.74
CA ASN A 155 -6.55 13.68 -23.15
C ASN A 155 -7.30 12.64 -22.29
N SER A 156 -8.61 12.56 -22.39
CA SER A 156 -9.38 11.49 -21.79
C SER A 156 -9.18 10.19 -22.54
N SER A 157 -9.21 9.09 -21.79
CA SER A 157 -9.22 7.75 -22.38
C SER A 157 -10.59 7.46 -23.02
N ALA A 158 -10.59 6.74 -24.13
CA ALA A 158 -11.82 6.41 -24.83
C ALA A 158 -11.87 4.91 -25.16
N ARG A 159 -13.08 4.37 -25.12
CA ARG A 159 -13.36 3.02 -25.60
C ARG A 159 -14.12 3.13 -26.93
N VAL A 160 -13.58 2.53 -27.98
CA VAL A 160 -14.16 2.57 -29.32
C VAL A 160 -15.05 1.36 -29.51
N THR A 161 -16.29 1.60 -29.96
CA THR A 161 -17.24 0.54 -30.26
C THR A 161 -17.67 0.61 -31.72
N ARG A 162 -17.92 -0.54 -32.33
CA ARG A 162 -18.48 -0.67 -33.66
C ARG A 162 -19.63 -1.66 -33.58
N ASP A 163 -20.81 -1.25 -34.04
CA ASP A 163 -22.04 -2.07 -34.02
C ASP A 163 -22.34 -2.64 -32.61
N GLY A 164 -22.07 -1.84 -31.56
CA GLY A 164 -22.27 -2.23 -30.17
C GLY A 164 -21.15 -3.10 -29.57
N VAL A 165 -20.12 -3.41 -30.32
CA VAL A 165 -18.98 -4.23 -29.88
C VAL A 165 -17.74 -3.37 -29.69
N VAL A 166 -17.06 -3.54 -28.57
CA VAL A 166 -15.78 -2.84 -28.30
C VAL A 166 -14.70 -3.43 -29.20
N ILE A 167 -14.01 -2.56 -29.92
CA ILE A 167 -12.93 -2.92 -30.81
C ILE A 167 -11.57 -2.41 -30.37
#